data_2089532e9e2b6786d07b6c31c31e1e67
#
_entry.id   2089532e9e2b6786d07b6c31c31e1e67
#
_cell.length_a   1.000
_cell.length_b   1.000
_cell.length_c   1.000
_cell.angle_alpha   90.00
_cell.angle_beta   90.00
_cell.angle_gamma   90.00
#
_symmetry.space_group_name_H-M   'P 1'
#
loop_
_entity.id
_entity.type
_entity.pdbx_description
1 polymer ?
#
loop_
_entity_poly.entity_id
_entity_poly.type
_entity_poly.pdbx_seq_one_letter_code
_entity_poly.pdbx_strand_id
1 'polypeptide(L)'
;MSGLSSPWDVVLGHPFDREPCRSTLAAAEAAALLETVYPPREDWFAALRLTPPERVRVVILGQDPYHQEGQAMGLAFSVRRGVTLPPSLRNIYKELESDLGRPAPDAGDLTPWAEQGVLLLNTVLTVAAGRANSHKNLGWQTLTRQVIAAAARLPQPVAFVLWGAPAQRAYFEAIGNRQQATTERLPLEGKAPPKGADAVASEGPHAPRLVLTAPHPSPLSAYRGFFGSRPFSRINEFLAANGEAPIRWTL
;
A
#
# COMPACT_ATOMS: atom_id res chain seq x y z
N MET A 1 18.36 10.84 16.56
CA MET A 1 18.32 9.36 16.45
C MET A 1 16.98 9.00 15.85
N SER A 2 16.96 8.70 14.58
CA SER A 2 15.73 8.58 13.81
C SER A 2 15.80 7.35 12.91
N GLY A 3 16.01 6.21 13.51
CA GLY A 3 15.86 4.94 12.85
C GLY A 3 14.38 4.60 12.66
N LEU A 4 14.08 3.61 11.83
CA LEU A 4 12.72 3.05 11.63
C LEU A 4 12.22 2.42 12.91
N SER A 5 12.58 2.46 14.06
CA SER A 5 12.06 1.84 15.31
C SER A 5 11.15 0.63 15.05
N SER A 6 11.57 -0.26 14.14
CA SER A 6 10.78 -1.38 13.60
C SER A 6 11.74 -2.48 13.13
N PRO A 7 11.35 -3.77 13.16
CA PRO A 7 12.12 -4.88 12.59
C PRO A 7 12.48 -4.69 11.11
N TRP A 8 11.76 -3.84 10.37
CA TRP A 8 12.11 -3.43 9.01
C TRP A 8 13.50 -2.78 8.93
N ASP A 9 13.96 -2.11 9.98
CA ASP A 9 15.28 -1.48 9.99
C ASP A 9 16.41 -2.50 9.77
N VAL A 10 16.30 -3.64 10.45
CA VAL A 10 17.24 -4.76 10.29
C VAL A 10 17.12 -5.41 8.92
N VAL A 11 15.88 -5.71 8.47
CA VAL A 11 15.61 -6.35 7.17
C VAL A 11 16.13 -5.50 6.01
N LEU A 12 16.04 -4.17 6.12
CA LEU A 12 16.53 -3.23 5.11
C LEU A 12 18.01 -2.86 5.30
N GLY A 13 18.66 -3.38 6.36
CA GLY A 13 20.05 -3.13 6.67
C GLY A 13 20.33 -1.67 7.03
N HIS A 14 19.54 -1.10 7.93
CA HIS A 14 19.67 0.27 8.44
C HIS A 14 19.67 1.33 7.32
N PRO A 15 18.55 1.49 6.61
CA PRO A 15 18.50 2.29 5.37
C PRO A 15 18.88 3.76 5.60
N PHE A 16 18.60 4.32 6.79
CA PHE A 16 18.90 5.72 7.08
C PHE A 16 20.37 5.99 7.50
N ASP A 17 21.18 4.94 7.66
CA ASP A 17 22.61 5.09 7.85
C ASP A 17 23.35 5.32 6.51
N ARG A 18 22.64 5.17 5.39
CA ARG A 18 23.21 5.20 4.03
C ARG A 18 22.46 6.15 3.11
N GLU A 19 23.16 6.65 2.11
CA GLU A 19 22.54 7.38 1.01
C GLU A 19 21.81 6.42 0.04
N PRO A 20 20.74 6.88 -0.60
CA PRO A 20 20.14 8.22 -0.48
C PRO A 20 19.04 8.33 0.59
N CYS A 21 18.73 7.27 1.38
CA CYS A 21 17.65 7.32 2.37
C CYS A 21 17.94 8.33 3.50
N ARG A 22 19.21 8.50 3.89
CA ARG A 22 19.61 9.51 4.88
C ARG A 22 19.27 10.92 4.41
N SER A 23 19.65 11.28 3.19
CA SER A 23 19.32 12.59 2.60
C SER A 23 17.81 12.79 2.44
N THR A 24 17.07 11.73 2.08
CA THR A 24 15.60 11.77 2.00
C THR A 24 14.96 12.12 3.34
N LEU A 25 15.41 11.46 4.42
CA LEU A 25 14.89 11.74 5.76
C LEU A 25 15.20 13.17 6.19
N ALA A 26 16.46 13.61 6.00
CA ALA A 26 16.87 14.97 6.33
C ALA A 26 16.08 16.03 5.55
N ALA A 27 15.80 15.79 4.26
CA ALA A 27 14.99 16.70 3.45
C ALA A 27 13.53 16.77 3.93
N ALA A 28 12.94 15.63 4.34
CA ALA A 28 11.59 15.61 4.89
C ALA A 28 11.52 16.31 6.25
N GLU A 29 12.53 16.12 7.11
CA GLU A 29 12.63 16.80 8.39
C GLU A 29 12.82 18.32 8.21
N ALA A 30 13.65 18.73 7.27
CA ALA A 30 13.82 20.15 6.91
C ALA A 30 12.52 20.78 6.39
N ALA A 31 11.76 20.06 5.54
CA ALA A 31 10.45 20.52 5.08
C ALA A 31 9.47 20.71 6.26
N ALA A 32 9.47 19.80 7.22
CA ALA A 32 8.60 19.88 8.39
C ALA A 32 8.95 21.03 9.36
N LEU A 33 10.15 21.59 9.28
CA LEU A 33 10.54 22.82 10.00
C LEU A 33 10.03 24.09 9.32
N LEU A 34 9.79 24.05 8.00
CA LEU A 34 9.43 25.20 7.20
C LEU A 34 7.92 25.31 6.94
N GLU A 35 7.20 24.20 6.96
CA GLU A 35 5.78 24.12 6.64
C GLU A 35 5.10 22.95 7.36
N THR A 36 3.77 23.00 7.40
CA THR A 36 2.99 21.88 7.94
C THR A 36 3.08 20.67 7.00
N VAL A 37 3.54 19.54 7.53
CA VAL A 37 3.71 18.27 6.81
C VAL A 37 2.80 17.20 7.40
N TYR A 38 2.14 16.43 6.55
CA TYR A 38 1.32 15.29 6.96
C TYR A 38 1.91 13.97 6.48
N PRO A 39 1.69 12.88 7.23
CA PRO A 39 1.18 12.84 8.60
C PRO A 39 2.16 13.54 9.58
N PRO A 40 1.80 13.68 10.87
CA PRO A 40 2.74 14.11 11.90
C PRO A 40 3.99 13.21 11.93
N ARG A 41 5.12 13.75 12.40
CA ARG A 41 6.46 13.10 12.36
C ARG A 41 6.46 11.68 12.94
N GLU A 42 5.75 11.47 14.03
CA GLU A 42 5.61 10.17 14.72
C GLU A 42 4.91 9.10 13.87
N ASP A 43 4.13 9.51 12.87
CA ASP A 43 3.35 8.62 12.02
C ASP A 43 3.99 8.36 10.64
N TRP A 44 5.13 8.99 10.30
CA TRP A 44 5.75 8.78 8.97
C TRP A 44 5.99 7.31 8.64
N PHE A 45 6.33 6.51 9.64
CA PHE A 45 6.62 5.08 9.51
C PHE A 45 5.56 4.17 10.17
N ALA A 46 4.34 4.68 10.40
CA ALA A 46 3.28 3.92 11.09
C ALA A 46 2.98 2.58 10.39
N ALA A 47 2.93 2.55 9.05
CA ALA A 47 2.71 1.32 8.31
C ALA A 47 3.76 0.25 8.62
N LEU A 48 5.05 0.63 8.70
CA LEU A 48 6.15 -0.28 8.99
C LEU A 48 6.19 -0.70 10.46
N ARG A 49 5.76 0.17 11.37
CA ARG A 49 5.70 -0.12 12.79
C ARG A 49 4.55 -1.08 13.13
N LEU A 50 3.37 -0.88 12.53
CA LEU A 50 2.17 -1.68 12.79
C LEU A 50 2.21 -3.03 12.09
N THR A 51 2.90 -3.13 10.96
CA THR A 51 3.01 -4.36 10.18
C THR A 51 4.49 -4.72 10.01
N PRO A 52 5.12 -5.35 11.01
CA PRO A 52 6.51 -5.79 10.93
C PRO A 52 6.66 -6.94 9.90
N PRO A 53 7.88 -7.19 9.36
CA PRO A 53 8.11 -8.11 8.23
C PRO A 53 7.54 -9.52 8.44
N GLU A 54 7.70 -10.07 9.62
CA GLU A 54 7.24 -11.42 9.98
C GLU A 54 5.71 -11.56 10.02
N ARG A 55 5.00 -10.45 10.08
CA ARG A 55 3.52 -10.41 10.10
C ARG A 55 2.91 -10.03 8.77
N VAL A 56 3.70 -9.65 7.77
CA VAL A 56 3.17 -9.24 6.46
C VAL A 56 2.51 -10.42 5.77
N ARG A 57 1.23 -10.28 5.44
CA ARG A 57 0.42 -11.22 4.64
C ARG A 57 -0.18 -10.58 3.41
N VAL A 58 -0.42 -9.27 3.48
CA VAL A 58 -0.96 -8.47 2.39
C VAL A 58 -0.18 -7.15 2.30
N VAL A 59 0.11 -6.68 1.10
CA VAL A 59 0.67 -5.35 0.85
C VAL A 59 -0.31 -4.59 -0.04
N ILE A 60 -0.83 -3.47 0.44
CA ILE A 60 -1.66 -2.54 -0.34
C ILE A 60 -0.86 -1.26 -0.57
N LEU A 61 -0.60 -0.92 -1.83
CA LEU A 61 0.19 0.26 -2.17
C LEU A 61 -0.69 1.48 -2.45
N GLY A 62 -0.46 2.55 -1.68
CA GLY A 62 -0.95 3.89 -1.95
C GLY A 62 0.13 4.76 -2.62
N GLN A 63 -0.23 5.98 -3.02
CA GLN A 63 0.68 6.92 -3.67
C GLN A 63 1.34 7.85 -2.65
N ASP A 64 0.59 8.78 -2.09
CA ASP A 64 1.01 9.75 -1.08
C ASP A 64 -0.07 9.91 0.00
N PRO A 65 0.25 10.48 1.16
CA PRO A 65 -0.72 10.70 2.22
C PRO A 65 -1.82 11.69 1.82
N TYR A 66 -2.96 11.64 2.49
CA TYR A 66 -3.95 12.72 2.42
C TYR A 66 -3.34 14.03 2.91
N HIS A 67 -3.64 15.13 2.21
CA HIS A 67 -3.00 16.43 2.45
C HIS A 67 -3.88 17.42 3.23
N GLN A 68 -5.07 17.01 3.68
CA GLN A 68 -5.93 17.84 4.52
C GLN A 68 -5.64 17.55 6.00
N GLU A 69 -5.89 18.57 6.83
CA GLU A 69 -5.70 18.49 8.27
C GLU A 69 -6.45 17.31 8.89
N GLY A 70 -5.80 16.60 9.82
CA GLY A 70 -6.39 15.51 10.60
C GLY A 70 -6.62 14.21 9.83
N GLN A 71 -6.38 14.15 8.51
CA GLN A 71 -6.66 12.93 7.72
C GLN A 71 -5.55 11.89 7.83
N ALA A 72 -4.33 12.23 7.41
CA ALA A 72 -3.23 11.28 7.30
C ALA A 72 -2.78 10.75 8.66
N MET A 73 -2.51 9.46 8.72
CA MET A 73 -2.06 8.74 9.92
C MET A 73 -0.93 7.73 9.61
N GLY A 74 -0.24 7.88 8.47
CA GLY A 74 0.88 7.03 8.09
C GLY A 74 0.49 5.67 7.51
N LEU A 75 -0.79 5.40 7.29
CA LEU A 75 -1.34 4.23 6.62
C LEU A 75 -2.00 4.63 5.30
N ALA A 76 -1.67 3.94 4.21
CA ALA A 76 -2.30 4.19 2.92
C ALA A 76 -3.82 4.01 2.98
N PHE A 77 -4.57 4.93 2.37
CA PHE A 77 -6.03 4.99 2.34
C PHE A 77 -6.73 5.22 3.68
N SER A 78 -6.04 5.12 4.82
CA SER A 78 -6.59 5.28 6.16
C SER A 78 -6.71 6.74 6.57
N VAL A 79 -7.76 7.04 7.33
CA VAL A 79 -7.93 8.34 8.01
C VAL A 79 -8.25 8.12 9.49
N ARG A 80 -7.97 9.13 10.31
CA ARG A 80 -8.25 9.07 11.75
C ARG A 80 -9.75 8.91 12.02
N ARG A 81 -10.09 8.33 13.17
CA ARG A 81 -11.48 8.21 13.61
C ARG A 81 -12.16 9.58 13.68
N GLY A 82 -13.42 9.63 13.28
CA GLY A 82 -14.21 10.85 13.22
C GLY A 82 -13.98 11.72 11.96
N VAL A 83 -13.03 11.37 11.12
CA VAL A 83 -12.81 12.03 9.82
C VAL A 83 -13.79 11.49 8.79
N THR A 84 -14.38 12.37 7.99
CA THR A 84 -15.22 11.98 6.85
C THR A 84 -14.45 11.08 5.89
N LEU A 85 -15.03 9.96 5.51
CA LEU A 85 -14.41 8.99 4.62
C LEU A 85 -14.03 9.63 3.26
N PRO A 86 -12.75 9.61 2.87
CA PRO A 86 -12.31 10.11 1.57
C PRO A 86 -12.94 9.31 0.42
N PRO A 87 -13.10 9.92 -0.76
CA PRO A 87 -13.77 9.27 -1.90
C PRO A 87 -13.18 7.91 -2.29
N SER A 88 -11.84 7.78 -2.25
CA SER A 88 -11.18 6.50 -2.57
C SER A 88 -11.51 5.43 -1.53
N LEU A 89 -11.50 5.75 -0.24
CA LEU A 89 -11.83 4.80 0.82
C LEU A 89 -13.31 4.39 0.76
N ARG A 90 -14.21 5.31 0.46
CA ARG A 90 -15.63 4.97 0.22
C ARG A 90 -15.79 3.96 -0.92
N ASN A 91 -15.02 4.11 -2.00
CA ASN A 91 -15.07 3.17 -3.11
C ASN A 91 -14.45 1.81 -2.73
N ILE A 92 -13.37 1.79 -1.95
CA ILE A 92 -12.79 0.56 -1.37
C ILE A 92 -13.86 -0.18 -0.56
N TYR A 93 -14.61 0.52 0.28
CA TYR A 93 -15.67 -0.06 1.10
C TYR A 93 -16.87 -0.56 0.29
N LYS A 94 -17.27 0.16 -0.78
CA LYS A 94 -18.30 -0.34 -1.70
C LYS A 94 -17.89 -1.65 -2.38
N GLU A 95 -16.64 -1.74 -2.80
CA GLU A 95 -16.12 -2.98 -3.38
C GLU A 95 -16.05 -4.10 -2.33
N LEU A 96 -15.63 -3.79 -1.11
CA LEU A 96 -15.59 -4.74 -0.01
C LEU A 96 -16.98 -5.31 0.31
N GLU A 97 -18.00 -4.46 0.40
CA GLU A 97 -19.39 -4.85 0.61
C GLU A 97 -19.91 -5.74 -0.52
N SER A 98 -19.64 -5.36 -1.77
CA SER A 98 -20.02 -6.13 -2.96
C SER A 98 -19.30 -7.48 -3.04
N ASP A 99 -18.03 -7.53 -2.69
CA ASP A 99 -17.17 -8.73 -2.77
C ASP A 99 -17.50 -9.76 -1.68
N LEU A 100 -17.72 -9.30 -0.45
CA LEU A 100 -17.89 -10.18 0.72
C LEU A 100 -19.34 -10.32 1.20
N GLY A 101 -20.27 -9.54 0.66
CA GLY A 101 -21.68 -9.55 1.08
C GLY A 101 -21.88 -9.11 2.54
N ARG A 102 -20.99 -8.28 3.09
CA ARG A 102 -21.03 -7.77 4.47
C ARG A 102 -21.06 -6.26 4.46
N PRO A 103 -21.78 -5.62 5.43
CA PRO A 103 -21.81 -4.17 5.50
C PRO A 103 -20.41 -3.56 5.53
N ALA A 104 -20.26 -2.44 4.81
CA ALA A 104 -19.03 -1.66 4.85
C ALA A 104 -18.78 -1.11 6.26
N PRO A 105 -17.52 -0.96 6.68
CA PRO A 105 -17.19 -0.25 7.91
C PRO A 105 -17.65 1.22 7.85
N ASP A 106 -18.02 1.78 8.98
CA ASP A 106 -18.40 3.19 9.13
C ASP A 106 -17.21 4.10 9.51
N ALA A 107 -16.14 3.50 10.03
CA ALA A 107 -14.90 4.20 10.41
C ALA A 107 -13.85 4.13 9.30
N GLY A 108 -13.01 5.18 9.19
CA GLY A 108 -11.94 5.24 8.20
C GLY A 108 -10.56 4.81 8.71
N ASP A 109 -10.48 4.37 9.97
CA ASP A 109 -9.23 3.94 10.60
C ASP A 109 -8.95 2.46 10.27
N LEU A 110 -7.99 2.23 9.38
CA LEU A 110 -7.59 0.89 8.92
C LEU A 110 -6.52 0.23 9.81
N THR A 111 -6.24 0.77 10.99
CA THR A 111 -5.31 0.15 11.96
C THR A 111 -5.64 -1.34 12.21
N PRO A 112 -6.92 -1.77 12.35
CA PRO A 112 -7.24 -3.18 12.53
C PRO A 112 -6.85 -4.08 11.36
N TRP A 113 -6.72 -3.54 10.14
CA TRP A 113 -6.16 -4.30 9.00
C TRP A 113 -4.64 -4.43 9.14
N ALA A 114 -3.95 -3.33 9.48
CA ALA A 114 -2.49 -3.34 9.68
C ALA A 114 -2.08 -4.32 10.78
N GLU A 115 -2.82 -4.37 11.88
CA GLU A 115 -2.60 -5.32 12.99
C GLU A 115 -2.79 -6.79 12.60
N GLN A 116 -3.52 -7.06 11.53
CA GLN A 116 -3.70 -8.40 10.97
C GLN A 116 -2.65 -8.74 9.89
N GLY A 117 -1.67 -7.88 9.64
CA GLY A 117 -0.62 -8.13 8.66
C GLY A 117 -0.88 -7.52 7.27
N VAL A 118 -1.76 -6.52 7.18
CA VAL A 118 -1.96 -5.75 5.95
C VAL A 118 -1.04 -4.53 5.98
N LEU A 119 0.07 -4.57 5.26
CA LEU A 119 0.98 -3.45 5.11
C LEU A 119 0.36 -2.40 4.18
N LEU A 120 -0.19 -1.34 4.77
CA LEU A 120 -0.80 -0.21 4.08
C LEU A 120 0.26 0.86 3.78
N LEU A 121 1.02 0.68 2.70
CA LEU A 121 2.22 1.47 2.40
C LEU A 121 1.97 2.50 1.30
N ASN A 122 2.20 3.78 1.59
CA ASN A 122 2.33 4.80 0.55
C ASN A 122 3.74 4.78 -0.06
N THR A 123 3.88 5.02 -1.36
CA THR A 123 5.19 5.12 -2.03
C THR A 123 5.92 6.41 -1.69
N VAL A 124 5.20 7.47 -1.31
CA VAL A 124 5.69 8.72 -0.74
C VAL A 124 5.12 8.85 0.67
N LEU A 125 5.96 9.03 1.68
CA LEU A 125 5.53 8.91 3.09
C LEU A 125 5.07 10.22 3.71
N THR A 126 5.32 11.35 3.05
CA THR A 126 4.97 12.68 3.55
C THR A 126 4.37 13.56 2.46
N VAL A 127 3.62 14.59 2.85
CA VAL A 127 3.03 15.58 1.95
C VAL A 127 2.91 16.91 2.68
N ALA A 128 3.08 18.04 1.98
CA ALA A 128 2.80 19.35 2.54
C ALA A 128 1.28 19.60 2.63
N ALA A 129 0.85 20.30 3.67
CA ALA A 129 -0.54 20.65 3.89
C ALA A 129 -1.17 21.31 2.64
N GLY A 130 -2.35 20.84 2.24
CA GLY A 130 -3.12 21.34 1.11
C GLY A 130 -2.54 21.05 -0.28
N ARG A 131 -1.36 20.42 -0.41
CA ARG A 131 -0.64 20.27 -1.69
C ARG A 131 -0.34 18.80 -2.03
N ALA A 132 -1.29 18.11 -2.68
CA ALA A 132 -1.10 16.74 -3.13
C ALA A 132 0.21 16.58 -3.94
N ASN A 133 0.89 15.45 -3.79
CA ASN A 133 2.14 15.11 -4.49
C ASN A 133 3.33 16.09 -4.26
N SER A 134 3.25 17.01 -3.31
CA SER A 134 4.30 18.01 -3.05
C SER A 134 5.65 17.38 -2.73
N HIS A 135 5.69 16.24 -2.07
CA HIS A 135 6.90 15.53 -1.65
C HIS A 135 7.31 14.38 -2.57
N LYS A 136 6.73 14.27 -3.77
CA LYS A 136 7.04 13.20 -4.73
C LYS A 136 8.52 13.11 -5.13
N ASN A 137 9.24 14.23 -5.03
CA ASN A 137 10.65 14.34 -5.42
C ASN A 137 11.62 14.34 -4.23
N LEU A 138 11.15 14.13 -2.98
CA LEU A 138 12.04 14.05 -1.81
C LEU A 138 12.88 12.77 -1.74
N GLY A 139 12.53 11.73 -2.53
CA GLY A 139 13.30 10.49 -2.59
C GLY A 139 12.71 9.32 -1.77
N TRP A 140 11.53 9.47 -1.16
CA TRP A 140 10.85 8.41 -0.39
C TRP A 140 10.74 7.08 -1.14
N GLN A 141 10.61 7.13 -2.47
CA GLN A 141 10.50 5.96 -3.32
C GLN A 141 11.74 5.04 -3.25
N THR A 142 12.90 5.56 -2.88
CA THR A 142 14.09 4.72 -2.67
C THR A 142 13.93 3.80 -1.46
N LEU A 143 13.42 4.31 -0.35
CA LEU A 143 13.10 3.49 0.82
C LEU A 143 11.94 2.54 0.53
N THR A 144 10.83 3.05 0.00
CA THR A 144 9.62 2.25 -0.17
C THR A 144 9.80 1.14 -1.21
N ARG A 145 10.63 1.33 -2.26
CA ARG A 145 11.04 0.25 -3.16
C ARG A 145 11.83 -0.85 -2.45
N GLN A 146 12.72 -0.50 -1.52
CA GLN A 146 13.42 -1.50 -0.71
C GLN A 146 12.44 -2.31 0.16
N VAL A 147 11.45 -1.65 0.77
CA VAL A 147 10.38 -2.32 1.53
C VAL A 147 9.58 -3.27 0.64
N ILE A 148 9.14 -2.82 -0.54
CA ILE A 148 8.39 -3.65 -1.48
C ILE A 148 9.23 -4.86 -1.94
N ALA A 149 10.49 -4.64 -2.29
CA ALA A 149 11.41 -5.71 -2.70
C ALA A 149 11.66 -6.72 -1.58
N ALA A 150 11.81 -6.26 -0.34
CA ALA A 150 11.97 -7.13 0.82
C ALA A 150 10.68 -7.91 1.09
N ALA A 151 9.50 -7.26 1.04
CA ALA A 151 8.19 -7.92 1.21
C ALA A 151 7.97 -9.01 0.15
N ALA A 152 8.45 -8.79 -1.09
CA ALA A 152 8.38 -9.79 -2.15
C ALA A 152 9.30 -11.02 -1.93
N ARG A 153 10.21 -10.97 -0.96
CA ARG A 153 11.17 -12.05 -0.64
C ARG A 153 10.93 -12.68 0.74
N LEU A 154 9.91 -12.27 1.46
CA LEU A 154 9.58 -12.83 2.78
C LEU A 154 9.31 -14.33 2.68
N PRO A 155 9.59 -15.10 3.73
CA PRO A 155 9.43 -16.56 3.72
C PRO A 155 7.97 -17.03 3.78
N GLN A 156 7.03 -16.17 4.18
CA GLN A 156 5.61 -16.47 4.23
C GLN A 156 4.88 -16.07 2.93
N PRO A 157 3.67 -16.62 2.66
CA PRO A 157 2.80 -16.19 1.55
C PRO A 157 2.42 -14.72 1.67
N VAL A 158 2.50 -13.95 0.57
CA VAL A 158 2.14 -12.52 0.56
C VAL A 158 1.30 -12.17 -0.67
N ALA A 159 0.16 -11.51 -0.46
CA ALA A 159 -0.66 -10.93 -1.52
C ALA A 159 -0.31 -9.44 -1.72
N PHE A 160 -0.10 -9.02 -2.96
CA PHE A 160 0.12 -7.63 -3.34
C PHE A 160 -1.09 -7.07 -4.06
N VAL A 161 -1.59 -5.93 -3.61
CA VAL A 161 -2.74 -5.22 -4.17
C VAL A 161 -2.26 -3.90 -4.77
N LEU A 162 -2.34 -3.80 -6.09
CA LEU A 162 -1.74 -2.74 -6.88
C LEU A 162 -2.82 -1.94 -7.60
N TRP A 163 -3.42 -0.98 -6.91
CA TRP A 163 -4.49 -0.15 -7.45
C TRP A 163 -3.96 1.07 -8.19
N GLY A 164 -4.10 1.05 -9.51
CA GLY A 164 -3.67 2.09 -10.43
C GLY A 164 -2.20 1.97 -10.88
N ALA A 165 -1.90 2.61 -12.00
CA ALA A 165 -0.59 2.52 -12.64
C ALA A 165 0.61 2.91 -11.73
N PRO A 166 0.51 3.92 -10.82
CA PRO A 166 1.62 4.23 -9.94
C PRO A 166 2.01 3.08 -8.99
N ALA A 167 1.01 2.39 -8.39
CA ALA A 167 1.26 1.25 -7.51
C ALA A 167 1.86 0.07 -8.27
N GLN A 168 1.33 -0.24 -9.45
CA GLN A 168 1.85 -1.29 -10.34
C GLN A 168 3.30 -1.02 -10.73
N ARG A 169 3.61 0.21 -11.18
CA ARG A 169 4.96 0.62 -11.52
C ARG A 169 5.92 0.47 -10.35
N ALA A 170 5.54 0.96 -9.16
CA ALA A 170 6.37 0.88 -7.96
C ALA A 170 6.71 -0.57 -7.61
N TYR A 171 5.75 -1.48 -7.70
CA TYR A 171 5.96 -2.91 -7.46
C TYR A 171 6.90 -3.54 -8.49
N PHE A 172 6.61 -3.41 -9.79
CA PHE A 172 7.41 -4.04 -10.84
C PHE A 172 8.84 -3.48 -10.91
N GLU A 173 9.03 -2.19 -10.66
CA GLU A 173 10.37 -1.60 -10.51
C GLU A 173 11.12 -2.19 -9.31
N ALA A 174 10.44 -2.39 -8.18
CA ALA A 174 11.05 -2.91 -6.95
C ALA A 174 11.53 -4.36 -7.12
N ILE A 175 10.79 -5.20 -7.85
CA ILE A 175 11.17 -6.60 -8.09
C ILE A 175 12.06 -6.79 -9.32
N GLY A 176 12.48 -5.71 -10.00
CA GLY A 176 13.36 -5.76 -11.16
C GLY A 176 12.70 -6.11 -12.50
N ASN A 177 11.37 -6.19 -12.55
CA ASN A 177 10.61 -6.49 -13.76
C ASN A 177 10.17 -5.22 -14.50
N ARG A 178 11.13 -4.50 -15.11
CA ARG A 178 10.89 -3.22 -15.79
C ARG A 178 9.99 -3.32 -17.03
N GLN A 179 9.91 -4.49 -17.68
CA GLN A 179 9.07 -4.65 -18.87
C GLN A 179 7.59 -4.61 -18.54
N GLN A 180 7.16 -5.21 -17.41
CA GLN A 180 5.78 -5.12 -16.96
C GLN A 180 5.43 -3.73 -16.39
N ALA A 181 6.40 -2.98 -15.85
CA ALA A 181 6.20 -1.62 -15.40
C ALA A 181 5.85 -0.63 -16.53
N THR A 182 6.20 -0.95 -17.76
CA THR A 182 6.01 -0.09 -18.95
C THR A 182 4.88 -0.52 -19.88
N THR A 183 4.36 -1.75 -19.78
CA THR A 183 3.56 -2.34 -20.87
C THR A 183 2.06 -2.45 -20.58
N GLU A 184 1.57 -2.24 -19.37
CA GLU A 184 0.12 -2.30 -19.11
C GLU A 184 -0.58 -0.96 -19.33
N ARG A 185 -0.87 -0.65 -20.59
CA ARG A 185 -2.13 -0.01 -20.94
C ARG A 185 -3.22 -1.04 -20.68
N LEU A 186 -3.97 -0.89 -19.59
CA LEU A 186 -5.20 -1.62 -19.38
C LEU A 186 -6.08 -1.52 -20.63
N PRO A 187 -6.71 -2.62 -21.08
CA PRO A 187 -7.69 -2.55 -22.15
C PRO A 187 -8.80 -1.58 -21.71
N LEU A 188 -8.93 -0.48 -22.42
CA LEU A 188 -10.15 0.33 -22.40
C LEU A 188 -11.18 -0.53 -23.12
N GLU A 189 -12.07 -1.19 -22.37
CA GLU A 189 -13.43 -1.56 -22.76
C GLU A 189 -13.94 -2.70 -21.90
N GLY A 190 -15.03 -2.45 -21.22
CA GLY A 190 -16.09 -3.19 -20.56
C GLY A 190 -16.24 -4.71 -20.73
N LYS A 191 -15.16 -5.47 -20.68
CA LYS A 191 -15.22 -6.94 -20.54
C LYS A 191 -14.59 -7.33 -19.23
N ALA A 192 -15.34 -8.11 -18.43
CA ALA A 192 -14.81 -8.77 -17.26
C ALA A 192 -13.48 -9.44 -17.59
N PRO A 193 -12.44 -9.33 -16.74
CA PRO A 193 -11.19 -10.00 -16.99
C PRO A 193 -11.44 -11.50 -17.16
N PRO A 194 -10.75 -12.17 -18.10
CA PRO A 194 -10.90 -13.61 -18.27
C PRO A 194 -10.55 -14.31 -16.96
N LYS A 195 -11.37 -15.26 -16.54
CA LYS A 195 -11.09 -16.11 -15.39
C LYS A 195 -9.69 -16.73 -15.58
N GLY A 196 -8.71 -16.34 -14.76
CA GLY A 196 -7.41 -16.97 -14.69
C GLY A 196 -6.19 -16.11 -15.08
N ALA A 197 -6.30 -14.80 -15.32
CA ALA A 197 -5.19 -14.02 -15.89
C ALA A 197 -4.23 -13.35 -14.88
N ASP A 198 -4.46 -13.39 -13.55
CA ASP A 198 -3.73 -12.55 -12.61
C ASP A 198 -3.02 -13.27 -11.46
N ALA A 199 -2.77 -14.57 -11.61
CA ALA A 199 -1.89 -15.27 -10.68
C ALA A 199 -0.53 -15.47 -11.33
N VAL A 200 0.37 -14.50 -11.20
CA VAL A 200 1.79 -14.76 -11.43
C VAL A 200 2.28 -15.57 -10.24
N ALA A 201 2.14 -16.89 -10.29
CA ALA A 201 2.85 -17.78 -9.40
C ALA A 201 4.34 -17.63 -9.73
N SER A 202 5.13 -17.04 -8.83
CA SER A 202 6.58 -17.07 -8.95
C SER A 202 7.04 -18.50 -8.63
N GLU A 203 7.37 -19.29 -9.62
CA GLU A 203 8.14 -20.52 -9.44
C GLU A 203 9.57 -20.14 -9.03
N GLY A 204 9.87 -20.22 -7.75
CA GLY A 204 11.18 -19.95 -7.17
C GLY A 204 11.23 -20.45 -5.72
N PRO A 205 12.40 -20.47 -5.06
CA PRO A 205 12.57 -20.97 -3.70
C PRO A 205 11.87 -20.10 -2.63
N HIS A 206 11.05 -19.15 -3.04
CA HIS A 206 10.30 -18.25 -2.18
C HIS A 206 8.85 -18.73 -2.02
N ALA A 207 8.23 -18.38 -0.88
CA ALA A 207 6.83 -18.66 -0.62
C ALA A 207 5.91 -18.07 -1.71
N PRO A 208 4.69 -18.59 -1.89
CA PRO A 208 3.74 -18.14 -2.91
C PRO A 208 3.45 -16.64 -2.86
N ARG A 209 3.27 -16.02 -4.02
CA ARG A 209 2.89 -14.61 -4.18
C ARG A 209 1.64 -14.50 -5.02
N LEU A 210 0.67 -13.71 -4.54
CA LEU A 210 -0.50 -13.29 -5.32
C LEU A 210 -0.32 -11.81 -5.68
N VAL A 211 -0.45 -11.46 -6.95
CA VAL A 211 -0.43 -10.05 -7.39
C VAL A 211 -1.78 -9.72 -8.00
N LEU A 212 -2.50 -8.79 -7.38
CA LEU A 212 -3.80 -8.31 -7.84
C LEU A 212 -3.67 -6.89 -8.37
N THR A 213 -4.01 -6.69 -9.62
CA THR A 213 -4.02 -5.38 -10.28
C THR A 213 -5.45 -4.93 -10.55
N ALA A 214 -5.72 -3.64 -10.38
CA ALA A 214 -6.96 -3.00 -10.79
C ALA A 214 -6.74 -1.50 -11.03
N PRO A 215 -7.66 -0.78 -11.68
CA PRO A 215 -7.67 0.67 -11.67
C PRO A 215 -7.71 1.23 -10.25
N HIS A 216 -7.28 2.50 -10.08
CA HIS A 216 -7.29 3.14 -8.76
C HIS A 216 -8.72 3.34 -8.24
N PRO A 217 -8.99 3.21 -6.92
CA PRO A 217 -10.32 3.38 -6.32
C PRO A 217 -10.86 4.82 -6.34
N SER A 218 -10.12 5.80 -6.88
CA SER A 218 -10.61 7.18 -6.99
C SER A 218 -11.87 7.26 -7.86
N PRO A 219 -12.76 8.27 -7.63
CA PRO A 219 -13.94 8.47 -8.46
C PRO A 219 -13.66 8.58 -9.96
N LEU A 220 -12.45 9.05 -10.33
CA LEU A 220 -12.04 9.21 -11.73
C LEU A 220 -11.78 7.89 -12.46
N SER A 221 -11.58 6.79 -11.74
CA SER A 221 -11.15 5.51 -12.33
C SER A 221 -11.86 4.27 -11.79
N ALA A 222 -12.59 4.37 -10.69
CA ALA A 222 -13.22 3.21 -10.05
C ALA A 222 -14.17 2.43 -10.96
N TYR A 223 -14.92 3.13 -11.83
CA TYR A 223 -15.84 2.52 -12.78
C TYR A 223 -15.15 1.87 -14.00
N ARG A 224 -13.82 1.99 -14.11
CA ARG A 224 -13.04 1.41 -15.21
C ARG A 224 -12.50 0.02 -14.89
N GLY A 225 -13.08 -0.68 -13.90
CA GLY A 225 -12.72 -2.05 -13.52
C GLY A 225 -12.12 -2.20 -12.11
N PHE A 226 -12.19 -1.16 -11.25
CA PHE A 226 -11.94 -1.35 -9.83
C PHE A 226 -13.12 -2.05 -9.18
N PHE A 227 -14.35 -1.58 -9.43
CA PHE A 227 -15.55 -2.27 -9.00
C PHE A 227 -15.70 -3.62 -9.72
N GLY A 228 -15.94 -4.67 -8.94
CA GLY A 228 -16.03 -6.05 -9.42
C GLY A 228 -14.65 -6.76 -9.50
N SER A 229 -13.54 -6.14 -9.10
CA SER A 229 -12.20 -6.77 -9.08
C SER A 229 -12.04 -7.82 -7.99
N ARG A 230 -12.91 -7.80 -6.97
CA ARG A 230 -13.01 -8.78 -5.88
C ARG A 230 -11.69 -9.08 -5.17
N PRO A 231 -10.95 -8.06 -4.73
CA PRO A 231 -9.63 -8.28 -4.16
C PRO A 231 -9.69 -8.96 -2.79
N PHE A 232 -10.71 -8.70 -1.98
CA PHE A 232 -10.80 -9.14 -0.59
C PHE A 232 -11.07 -10.64 -0.47
N SER A 233 -12.02 -11.18 -1.23
CA SER A 233 -12.29 -12.61 -1.30
C SER A 233 -11.09 -13.36 -1.87
N ARG A 234 -10.48 -12.88 -2.97
CA ARG A 234 -9.30 -13.49 -3.62
C ARG A 234 -8.08 -13.54 -2.70
N ILE A 235 -7.85 -12.48 -1.90
CA ILE A 235 -6.80 -12.48 -0.87
C ILE A 235 -7.06 -13.58 0.15
N ASN A 236 -8.29 -13.67 0.66
CA ASN A 236 -8.64 -14.65 1.68
C ASN A 236 -8.59 -16.08 1.15
N GLU A 237 -9.00 -16.32 -0.08
CA GLU A 237 -8.83 -17.60 -0.78
C GLU A 237 -7.35 -17.99 -0.92
N PHE A 238 -6.50 -17.04 -1.34
CA PHE A 238 -5.06 -17.26 -1.43
C PHE A 238 -4.42 -17.58 -0.07
N LEU A 239 -4.75 -16.80 0.97
CA LEU A 239 -4.21 -17.03 2.32
C LEU A 239 -4.64 -18.41 2.83
N ALA A 240 -5.92 -18.76 2.74
CA ALA A 240 -6.44 -20.06 3.16
C ALA A 240 -5.80 -21.24 2.41
N ALA A 241 -5.60 -21.11 1.09
CA ALA A 241 -4.94 -22.11 0.26
C ALA A 241 -3.47 -22.36 0.66
N ASN A 242 -2.85 -21.39 1.35
CA ASN A 242 -1.48 -21.48 1.84
C ASN A 242 -1.38 -21.68 3.37
N GLY A 243 -2.48 -22.09 4.02
CA GLY A 243 -2.49 -22.40 5.46
C GLY A 243 -2.53 -21.19 6.38
N GLU A 244 -2.74 -19.99 5.84
CA GLU A 244 -2.84 -18.75 6.59
C GLU A 244 -4.29 -18.41 6.95
N ALA A 245 -4.50 -17.79 8.11
CA ALA A 245 -5.82 -17.32 8.51
C ALA A 245 -6.30 -16.19 7.58
N PRO A 246 -7.59 -16.13 7.20
CA PRO A 246 -8.12 -15.04 6.40
C PRO A 246 -8.06 -13.70 7.15
N ILE A 247 -7.98 -12.60 6.40
CA ILE A 247 -8.10 -11.26 6.96
C ILE A 247 -9.58 -10.97 7.27
N ARG A 248 -9.83 -10.45 8.44
CA ARG A 248 -11.13 -9.86 8.81
C ARG A 248 -11.17 -8.43 8.33
N TRP A 249 -11.85 -8.19 7.23
CA TRP A 249 -11.93 -6.89 6.58
C TRP A 249 -12.95 -5.92 7.23
N THR A 250 -13.79 -6.42 8.14
CA THR A 250 -14.64 -5.57 9.01
C THR A 250 -13.78 -4.92 10.09
N LEU A 251 -14.06 -3.66 10.42
CA LEU A 251 -13.35 -2.88 11.45
C LEU A 251 -13.98 -3.04 12.83
#